data_f9da6de5f9a6fcbd56f8daf7d4cdb814
#
_entry.id   f9da6de5f9a6fcbd56f8daf7d4cdb814
#
_cell.length_a   1.000
_cell.length_b   1.000
_cell.length_c   1.000
_cell.angle_alpha   90.00
_cell.angle_beta   90.00
_cell.angle_gamma   90.00
#
_symmetry.space_group_name_H-M   'P 1'
#
loop_
_entity.id
_entity.type
_entity.pdbx_description
1 polymer ?
#
loop_
_entity_poly.entity_id
_entity_poly.type
_entity_poly.pdbx_seq_one_letter_code
_entity_poly.pdbx_strand_id
1 'polypeptide(L)'
;MRKDVACILLAGGSGSRMAGDQPKQFVRIAGKTILEHSLGALRQHLPLVRIVVTAPFADVEKVARMFKHDPLVQVIAGGVSRQASTLKGLKALADDAPHNILIHDGARPFLDGRTLSDVMEALEDYEAVDVAIPTADTIIAERDGFIENIPKRKHLLRGQTPQAFRYKDLVSCYRTLGEQKLEQFTDDCGVFLACNPDARVRIVKGSEENIKITYPIDLILADEMFRLRSQTSNVDKPGVNLRGKRVVIFGGSRGIGKAMADILLGGGAQVAVCSRESGCDISREDDVQRALQNAAAEFGGIDVVVNAAGLLKNGKLHEQTASDAAEQININLIGALNVARQAHVWLEQTQGSLLLFASSSYTRGRAGSAVYSATKAAIVNLTQGLSEEWAEDGIRVNCIVPGRTDTDMRTSNFKAEAQDSLFNPYQIALSASRVICGANSGQLERVH
;
A
#
# COMPACT_ATOMS: atom_id res chain seq x y z
N MET A 1 7.75 -14.67 22.33
CA MET A 1 7.51 -13.23 22.53
C MET A 1 8.83 -12.60 22.95
N ARG A 2 9.37 -11.64 22.21
CA ARG A 2 10.54 -10.86 22.64
C ARG A 2 10.09 -9.91 23.76
N LYS A 3 10.22 -10.31 24.99
CA LYS A 3 9.87 -9.49 26.19
C LYS A 3 10.83 -8.32 26.42
N ASP A 4 11.94 -8.31 25.74
CA ASP A 4 13.00 -7.31 25.84
C ASP A 4 12.69 -5.98 25.12
N VAL A 5 11.73 -5.98 24.17
CA VAL A 5 11.37 -4.82 23.36
C VAL A 5 9.85 -4.65 23.27
N ALA A 6 9.37 -3.42 23.32
CA ALA A 6 8.01 -3.04 22.92
C ALA A 6 8.03 -1.79 22.02
N CYS A 7 6.93 -1.50 21.36
CA CYS A 7 6.79 -0.32 20.51
C CYS A 7 5.54 0.48 20.90
N ILE A 8 5.65 1.81 20.91
CA ILE A 8 4.52 2.73 20.94
C ILE A 8 4.35 3.31 19.54
N LEU A 9 3.19 3.06 18.92
CA LEU A 9 2.82 3.61 17.63
C LEU A 9 1.87 4.80 17.84
N LEU A 10 2.35 6.00 17.54
CA LEU A 10 1.63 7.25 17.80
C LEU A 10 0.68 7.57 16.64
N ALA A 11 -0.62 7.44 16.87
CA ALA A 11 -1.69 7.73 15.90
C ALA A 11 -2.65 8.85 16.34
N GLY A 12 -2.26 9.67 17.33
CA GLY A 12 -3.11 10.69 17.94
C GLY A 12 -3.13 12.06 17.23
N GLY A 13 -2.44 12.24 16.10
CA GLY A 13 -2.36 13.53 15.41
C GLY A 13 -3.70 13.97 14.81
N SER A 14 -4.11 15.22 15.06
CA SER A 14 -5.37 15.82 14.55
C SER A 14 -5.43 15.96 13.02
N GLY A 15 -4.29 15.85 12.33
CA GLY A 15 -4.24 16.02 10.87
C GLY A 15 -4.58 17.43 10.38
N SER A 16 -4.56 18.47 11.23
CA SER A 16 -4.98 19.85 10.93
C SER A 16 -4.33 20.50 9.69
N ARG A 17 -3.19 19.97 9.22
CA ARG A 17 -2.49 20.41 8.00
C ARG A 17 -2.94 19.66 6.74
N MET A 18 -3.82 18.66 6.88
CA MET A 18 -4.43 17.93 5.76
C MET A 18 -5.80 18.55 5.51
N ALA A 19 -6.01 19.10 4.33
CA ALA A 19 -7.32 19.57 3.89
C ALA A 19 -8.22 18.35 3.61
N GLY A 20 -9.08 17.96 4.56
CA GLY A 20 -10.00 16.84 4.39
C GLY A 20 -10.79 16.56 5.68
N ASP A 21 -11.97 15.96 5.55
CA ASP A 21 -12.89 15.67 6.67
C ASP A 21 -12.44 14.45 7.51
N GLN A 22 -11.45 13.70 7.04
CA GLN A 22 -10.98 12.48 7.70
C GLN A 22 -9.56 12.67 8.28
N PRO A 23 -9.31 12.22 9.53
CA PRO A 23 -7.97 12.21 10.11
C PRO A 23 -6.99 11.41 9.22
N LYS A 24 -5.79 11.98 8.99
CA LYS A 24 -4.81 11.47 8.01
C LYS A 24 -4.43 10.00 8.19
N GLN A 25 -4.38 9.51 9.43
CA GLN A 25 -4.03 8.12 9.75
C GLN A 25 -5.00 7.10 9.18
N PHE A 26 -6.23 7.52 8.83
CA PHE A 26 -7.26 6.69 8.24
C PHE A 26 -7.39 6.84 6.73
N VAL A 27 -6.66 7.77 6.12
CA VAL A 27 -6.60 7.88 4.66
C VAL A 27 -6.03 6.60 4.09
N ARG A 28 -6.69 6.06 3.06
CA ARG A 28 -6.25 4.82 2.40
C ARG A 28 -5.28 5.11 1.26
N ILE A 29 -4.23 4.33 1.19
CA ILE A 29 -3.24 4.33 0.12
C ILE A 29 -2.95 2.86 -0.21
N ALA A 30 -2.98 2.48 -1.47
CA ALA A 30 -2.76 1.09 -1.89
C ALA A 30 -3.62 0.08 -1.09
N GLY A 31 -4.91 0.41 -0.88
CA GLY A 31 -5.90 -0.45 -0.25
C GLY A 31 -5.86 -0.57 1.27
N LYS A 32 -4.90 0.08 1.96
CA LYS A 32 -4.77 0.08 3.43
C LYS A 32 -4.69 1.51 3.95
N THR A 33 -5.10 1.73 5.18
CA THR A 33 -4.89 3.02 5.84
C THR A 33 -3.40 3.25 6.10
N ILE A 34 -3.00 4.53 6.23
CA ILE A 34 -1.63 4.89 6.59
C ILE A 34 -1.20 4.20 7.88
N LEU A 35 -2.11 4.10 8.86
CA LEU A 35 -1.85 3.44 10.14
C LEU A 35 -1.64 1.92 9.98
N GLU A 36 -2.42 1.25 9.12
CA GLU A 36 -2.23 -0.17 8.80
C GLU A 36 -0.89 -0.42 8.12
N HIS A 37 -0.45 0.48 7.24
CA HIS A 37 0.87 0.40 6.63
C HIS A 37 1.99 0.58 7.64
N SER A 38 1.89 1.56 8.55
CA SER A 38 2.91 1.80 9.57
C SER A 38 3.03 0.64 10.55
N LEU A 39 1.89 0.06 10.99
CA LEU A 39 1.91 -1.14 11.82
C LEU A 39 2.44 -2.34 11.05
N GLY A 40 2.04 -2.50 9.78
CA GLY A 40 2.52 -3.57 8.90
C GLY A 40 4.04 -3.54 8.70
N ALA A 41 4.64 -2.36 8.54
CA ALA A 41 6.09 -2.19 8.44
C ALA A 41 6.80 -2.63 9.73
N LEU A 42 6.26 -2.28 10.91
CA LEU A 42 6.77 -2.76 12.19
C LEU A 42 6.64 -4.29 12.31
N ARG A 43 5.49 -4.87 11.97
CA ARG A 43 5.23 -6.32 12.04
C ARG A 43 6.11 -7.13 11.11
N GLN A 44 6.41 -6.62 9.94
CA GLN A 44 7.29 -7.31 8.98
C GLN A 44 8.68 -7.58 9.57
N HIS A 45 9.18 -6.69 10.40
CA HIS A 45 10.55 -6.78 10.95
C HIS A 45 10.57 -7.14 12.44
N LEU A 46 9.48 -6.88 13.17
CA LEU A 46 9.31 -7.18 14.58
C LEU A 46 8.02 -8.01 14.82
N PRO A 47 7.92 -9.23 14.30
CA PRO A 47 6.66 -10.00 14.29
C PRO A 47 6.12 -10.34 15.67
N LEU A 48 6.99 -10.45 16.69
CA LEU A 48 6.62 -10.89 18.03
C LEU A 48 6.70 -9.79 19.10
N VAL A 49 6.84 -8.53 18.71
CA VAL A 49 6.93 -7.39 19.62
C VAL A 49 5.54 -6.89 19.99
N ARG A 50 5.35 -6.57 21.29
CA ARG A 50 4.13 -5.91 21.76
C ARG A 50 4.09 -4.47 21.26
N ILE A 51 2.95 -4.07 20.68
CA ILE A 51 2.73 -2.71 20.16
C ILE A 51 1.57 -2.07 20.88
N VAL A 52 1.80 -0.89 21.47
CA VAL A 52 0.74 -0.04 22.00
C VAL A 52 0.44 1.06 20.99
N VAL A 53 -0.77 1.07 20.43
CA VAL A 53 -1.23 2.13 19.52
C VAL A 53 -1.97 3.19 20.33
N THR A 54 -1.52 4.44 20.27
CA THR A 54 -2.23 5.56 20.91
C THR A 54 -3.07 6.28 19.86
N ALA A 55 -4.39 6.26 20.00
CA ALA A 55 -5.35 6.86 19.08
C ALA A 55 -6.11 8.03 19.73
N PRO A 56 -6.72 8.97 18.97
CA PRO A 56 -7.67 9.92 19.52
C PRO A 56 -8.78 9.18 20.28
N PHE A 57 -9.27 9.77 21.38
CA PHE A 57 -10.28 9.12 22.22
C PHE A 57 -11.51 8.64 21.42
N ALA A 58 -12.00 9.47 20.50
CA ALA A 58 -13.14 9.16 19.65
C ALA A 58 -12.90 7.98 18.67
N ASP A 59 -11.64 7.69 18.37
CA ASP A 59 -11.26 6.68 17.35
C ASP A 59 -10.75 5.37 17.95
N VAL A 60 -10.66 5.23 19.27
CA VAL A 60 -10.09 4.06 19.94
C VAL A 60 -10.78 2.77 19.52
N GLU A 61 -12.11 2.74 19.52
CA GLU A 61 -12.87 1.55 19.12
C GLU A 61 -12.68 1.21 17.64
N LYS A 62 -12.62 2.23 16.77
CA LYS A 62 -12.36 2.06 15.33
C LYS A 62 -10.98 1.43 15.13
N VAL A 63 -9.95 1.96 15.78
CA VAL A 63 -8.58 1.45 15.67
C VAL A 63 -8.46 0.05 16.28
N ALA A 64 -9.13 -0.22 17.41
CA ALA A 64 -9.14 -1.55 18.00
C ALA A 64 -9.76 -2.60 17.07
N ARG A 65 -10.86 -2.25 16.37
CA ARG A 65 -11.46 -3.13 15.35
C ARG A 65 -10.54 -3.41 14.19
N MET A 66 -9.75 -2.41 13.71
CA MET A 66 -8.79 -2.60 12.62
C MET A 66 -7.73 -3.66 12.97
N PHE A 67 -7.31 -3.74 14.23
CA PHE A 67 -6.22 -4.62 14.66
C PHE A 67 -6.67 -5.80 15.53
N LYS A 68 -7.96 -6.11 15.57
CA LYS A 68 -8.55 -7.17 16.40
C LYS A 68 -7.92 -8.57 16.22
N HIS A 69 -7.32 -8.82 15.07
CA HIS A 69 -6.67 -10.10 14.73
C HIS A 69 -5.20 -10.18 15.16
N ASP A 70 -4.61 -9.10 15.67
CA ASP A 70 -3.26 -9.08 16.19
C ASP A 70 -3.28 -9.03 17.73
N PRO A 71 -3.09 -10.18 18.41
CA PRO A 71 -3.18 -10.25 19.87
C PRO A 71 -2.02 -9.53 20.59
N LEU A 72 -1.01 -9.08 19.87
CA LEU A 72 0.11 -8.32 20.40
C LEU A 72 -0.06 -6.81 20.23
N VAL A 73 -1.22 -6.36 19.71
CA VAL A 73 -1.58 -4.94 19.59
C VAL A 73 -2.58 -4.57 20.69
N GLN A 74 -2.22 -3.57 21.49
CA GLN A 74 -3.11 -2.93 22.44
C GLN A 74 -3.41 -1.52 21.96
N VAL A 75 -4.68 -1.14 21.89
CA VAL A 75 -5.09 0.22 21.49
C VAL A 75 -5.57 0.98 22.72
N ILE A 76 -5.04 2.19 22.93
CA ILE A 76 -5.41 3.06 24.03
C ILE A 76 -5.70 4.48 23.57
N ALA A 77 -6.41 5.25 24.38
CA ALA A 77 -6.58 6.68 24.14
C ALA A 77 -5.25 7.42 24.33
N GLY A 78 -4.83 8.18 23.32
CA GLY A 78 -3.71 9.10 23.38
C GLY A 78 -3.97 10.29 24.29
N GLY A 79 -2.98 11.16 24.42
CA GLY A 79 -3.06 12.43 25.14
C GLY A 79 -3.33 13.62 24.21
N VAL A 80 -3.41 14.81 24.81
CA VAL A 80 -3.62 16.08 24.10
C VAL A 80 -2.41 16.52 23.28
N SER A 81 -1.23 15.97 23.57
CA SER A 81 0.01 16.21 22.83
C SER A 81 0.68 14.88 22.44
N ARG A 82 1.72 14.98 21.60
CA ARG A 82 2.56 13.83 21.23
C ARG A 82 3.19 13.20 22.47
N GLN A 83 3.77 14.03 23.34
CA GLN A 83 4.42 13.61 24.57
C GLN A 83 3.42 13.00 25.57
N ALA A 84 2.24 13.59 25.73
CA ALA A 84 1.18 13.02 26.55
C ALA A 84 0.73 11.64 26.04
N SER A 85 0.73 11.44 24.72
CA SER A 85 0.43 10.15 24.09
C SER A 85 1.55 9.12 24.37
N THR A 86 2.82 9.53 24.25
CA THR A 86 3.96 8.70 24.63
C THR A 86 3.89 8.29 26.10
N LEU A 87 3.62 9.23 27.03
CA LEU A 87 3.48 8.94 28.45
C LEU A 87 2.39 7.91 28.76
N LYS A 88 1.23 8.02 28.09
CA LYS A 88 0.15 7.04 28.24
C LYS A 88 0.57 5.65 27.70
N GLY A 89 1.27 5.61 26.57
CA GLY A 89 1.82 4.39 26.03
C GLY A 89 2.85 3.72 26.97
N LEU A 90 3.73 4.51 27.57
CA LEU A 90 4.68 4.01 28.58
C LEU A 90 3.93 3.45 29.81
N LYS A 91 2.91 4.15 30.31
CA LYS A 91 2.08 3.66 31.43
C LYS A 91 1.37 2.33 31.10
N ALA A 92 0.87 2.15 29.90
CA ALA A 92 0.22 0.91 29.47
C ALA A 92 1.18 -0.31 29.41
N LEU A 93 2.47 -0.07 29.38
CA LEU A 93 3.51 -1.10 29.39
C LEU A 93 4.08 -1.41 30.77
N ALA A 94 3.65 -0.71 31.84
CA ALA A 94 4.29 -0.74 33.15
C ALA A 94 4.27 -2.12 33.84
N ASP A 95 3.16 -2.87 33.71
CA ASP A 95 2.99 -4.17 34.40
C ASP A 95 3.87 -5.29 33.81
N ASP A 96 4.25 -5.16 32.53
CA ASP A 96 5.19 -6.08 31.87
C ASP A 96 6.21 -5.22 31.09
N ALA A 97 6.99 -4.45 31.84
CA ALA A 97 7.90 -3.44 31.32
C ALA A 97 8.98 -4.06 30.44
N PRO A 98 9.16 -3.60 29.20
CA PRO A 98 10.24 -4.07 28.34
C PRO A 98 11.59 -3.51 28.81
N HIS A 99 12.69 -4.08 28.32
CA HIS A 99 14.02 -3.49 28.51
C HIS A 99 14.17 -2.24 27.62
N ASN A 100 13.76 -2.35 26.36
CA ASN A 100 13.85 -1.30 25.36
C ASN A 100 12.46 -0.90 24.84
N ILE A 101 12.30 0.36 24.52
CA ILE A 101 11.09 0.94 23.94
C ILE A 101 11.41 1.65 22.63
N LEU A 102 10.62 1.38 21.59
CA LEU A 102 10.62 2.11 20.34
C LEU A 102 9.38 3.00 20.31
N ILE A 103 9.54 4.23 19.84
CA ILE A 103 8.45 5.17 19.63
C ILE A 103 8.41 5.53 18.14
N HIS A 104 7.33 5.20 17.48
CA HIS A 104 7.18 5.38 16.04
C HIS A 104 5.93 6.18 15.69
N ASP A 105 6.07 7.09 14.72
CA ASP A 105 4.94 7.86 14.21
C ASP A 105 4.06 6.99 13.30
N GLY A 106 2.77 6.86 13.61
CA GLY A 106 1.79 6.15 12.78
C GLY A 106 1.54 6.75 11.39
N ALA A 107 2.15 7.90 11.11
CA ALA A 107 2.15 8.56 9.81
C ALA A 107 3.44 8.33 8.99
N ARG A 108 4.29 7.36 9.38
CA ARG A 108 5.50 6.96 8.64
C ARG A 108 5.41 5.50 8.18
N PRO A 109 4.70 5.24 7.08
CA PRO A 109 4.42 3.88 6.63
C PRO A 109 5.59 3.17 5.94
N PHE A 110 6.73 3.85 5.75
CA PHE A 110 7.85 3.36 4.95
C PHE A 110 9.10 3.00 5.75
N LEU A 111 8.94 2.67 7.04
CA LEU A 111 10.05 2.15 7.84
C LEU A 111 10.63 0.87 7.21
N ASP A 112 11.93 0.84 7.01
CA ASP A 112 12.64 -0.30 6.43
C ASP A 112 13.35 -1.15 7.48
N GLY A 113 13.66 -2.42 7.13
CA GLY A 113 14.25 -3.38 8.03
C GLY A 113 15.68 -3.04 8.41
N ARG A 114 16.46 -2.40 7.51
CA ARG A 114 17.83 -1.98 7.80
C ARG A 114 17.84 -0.92 8.89
N THR A 115 17.06 0.15 8.72
CA THR A 115 16.96 1.21 9.74
C THR A 115 16.58 0.64 11.10
N LEU A 116 15.63 -0.30 11.14
CA LEU A 116 15.20 -0.91 12.39
C LEU A 116 16.27 -1.83 12.99
N SER A 117 17.00 -2.58 12.18
CA SER A 117 18.12 -3.40 12.63
C SER A 117 19.25 -2.55 13.23
N ASP A 118 19.63 -1.46 12.53
CA ASP A 118 20.66 -0.54 12.98
C ASP A 118 20.28 0.14 14.31
N VAL A 119 18.98 0.47 14.50
CA VAL A 119 18.47 1.01 15.78
C VAL A 119 18.58 -0.02 16.90
N MET A 120 18.22 -1.27 16.64
CA MET A 120 18.28 -2.34 17.63
C MET A 120 19.74 -2.67 18.03
N GLU A 121 20.66 -2.67 17.08
CA GLU A 121 22.08 -2.83 17.32
C GLU A 121 22.65 -1.67 18.16
N ALA A 122 22.31 -0.43 17.79
CA ALA A 122 22.76 0.74 18.55
C ALA A 122 22.26 0.76 19.99
N LEU A 123 21.07 0.19 20.26
CA LEU A 123 20.55 0.04 21.63
C LEU A 123 21.35 -0.95 22.50
N GLU A 124 22.22 -1.76 21.93
CA GLU A 124 23.10 -2.62 22.76
C GLU A 124 24.11 -1.77 23.54
N ASP A 125 24.62 -0.70 22.92
CA ASP A 125 25.67 0.15 23.48
C ASP A 125 25.19 1.50 24.02
N TYR A 126 24.01 1.99 23.59
CA TYR A 126 23.52 3.32 23.91
C TYR A 126 22.15 3.27 24.60
N GLU A 127 21.90 4.22 25.50
CA GLU A 127 20.64 4.36 26.26
C GLU A 127 19.51 4.97 25.43
N ALA A 128 19.88 5.79 24.44
CA ALA A 128 18.96 6.46 23.54
C ALA A 128 19.50 6.51 22.11
N VAL A 129 18.61 6.29 21.14
CA VAL A 129 18.90 6.26 19.71
C VAL A 129 17.87 7.07 18.97
N ASP A 130 18.32 7.94 18.05
CA ASP A 130 17.48 8.67 17.11
C ASP A 130 17.76 8.26 15.68
N VAL A 131 16.75 8.32 14.82
CA VAL A 131 16.90 8.09 13.38
C VAL A 131 16.85 9.43 12.68
N ALA A 132 17.88 9.73 11.88
CA ALA A 132 17.92 11.01 11.17
C ALA A 132 18.57 10.89 9.79
N ILE A 133 18.25 11.85 8.92
CA ILE A 133 18.83 12.00 7.58
C ILE A 133 19.37 13.42 7.39
N PRO A 134 20.37 13.64 6.51
CA PRO A 134 20.82 14.99 6.18
C PRO A 134 19.67 15.86 5.64
N THR A 135 19.69 17.17 5.96
CA THR A 135 18.76 18.08 5.29
C THR A 135 19.29 18.47 3.91
N ALA A 136 18.42 18.42 2.88
CA ALA A 136 18.72 18.91 1.56
C ALA A 136 18.64 20.45 1.48
N ASP A 137 17.75 21.04 2.27
CA ASP A 137 17.44 22.47 2.24
C ASP A 137 18.34 23.28 3.17
N THR A 138 18.48 24.58 2.87
CA THR A 138 19.05 25.54 3.80
C THR A 138 18.02 25.85 4.89
N ILE A 139 18.37 25.60 6.14
CA ILE A 139 17.52 25.90 7.29
C ILE A 139 17.79 27.34 7.73
N ILE A 140 16.72 28.08 7.95
CA ILE A 140 16.75 29.48 8.36
C ILE A 140 16.06 29.58 9.73
N ALA A 141 16.76 30.13 10.70
CA ALA A 141 16.13 30.58 11.95
C ALA A 141 15.52 31.96 11.71
N GLU A 142 14.22 32.07 12.00
CA GLU A 142 13.44 33.31 11.80
C GLU A 142 13.01 33.88 13.14
N ARG A 143 13.03 35.22 13.24
CA ARG A 143 12.42 35.97 14.31
C ARG A 143 11.76 37.22 13.76
N ASP A 144 10.49 37.47 14.09
CA ASP A 144 9.71 38.63 13.72
C ASP A 144 9.70 38.95 12.20
N GLY A 145 9.71 37.93 11.35
CA GLY A 145 9.73 38.07 9.90
C GLY A 145 11.13 38.27 9.29
N PHE A 146 12.18 38.25 10.09
CA PHE A 146 13.57 38.45 9.65
C PHE A 146 14.41 37.21 9.88
N ILE A 147 15.45 37.03 9.04
CA ILE A 147 16.44 35.96 9.23
C ILE A 147 17.28 36.30 10.46
N GLU A 148 17.19 35.47 11.51
CA GLU A 148 18.02 35.58 12.69
C GLU A 148 19.37 34.89 12.51
N ASN A 149 19.35 33.67 11.92
CA ASN A 149 20.56 32.89 11.69
C ASN A 149 20.35 31.86 10.57
N ILE A 150 21.46 31.48 9.92
CA ILE A 150 21.49 30.38 8.94
C ILE A 150 22.53 29.37 9.42
N PRO A 151 22.12 28.30 10.13
CA PRO A 151 23.04 27.30 10.66
C PRO A 151 23.80 26.57 9.55
N LYS A 152 25.01 26.10 9.85
CA LYS A 152 25.81 25.33 8.89
C LYS A 152 25.12 23.99 8.58
N ARG A 153 24.62 23.81 7.35
CA ARG A 153 23.85 22.64 6.89
C ARG A 153 24.53 21.30 7.20
N LYS A 154 25.87 21.20 7.14
CA LYS A 154 26.61 19.95 7.42
C LYS A 154 26.41 19.39 8.82
N HIS A 155 25.89 20.15 9.77
CA HIS A 155 25.59 19.75 11.14
C HIS A 155 24.09 19.60 11.41
N LEU A 156 23.25 19.77 10.38
CA LEU A 156 21.80 19.69 10.51
C LEU A 156 21.26 18.41 9.89
N LEU A 157 20.47 17.73 10.66
CA LEU A 157 19.77 16.51 10.26
C LEU A 157 18.25 16.70 10.45
N ARG A 158 17.48 16.00 9.66
CA ARG A 158 16.02 15.89 9.86
C ARG A 158 15.74 14.62 10.67
N GLY A 159 15.19 14.77 11.88
CA GLY A 159 14.79 13.65 12.73
C GLY A 159 13.66 12.84 12.09
N GLN A 160 13.75 11.55 12.24
CA GLN A 160 12.73 10.59 11.83
C GLN A 160 12.30 9.75 13.06
N THR A 161 11.54 8.71 12.84
CA THR A 161 11.25 7.68 13.83
C THR A 161 11.44 6.29 13.19
N PRO A 162 11.72 5.22 13.98
CA PRO A 162 11.57 5.13 15.43
C PRO A 162 12.65 5.87 16.20
N GLN A 163 12.28 6.48 17.33
CA GLN A 163 13.19 6.86 18.41
C GLN A 163 13.19 5.74 19.43
N ALA A 164 14.35 5.38 19.96
CA ALA A 164 14.46 4.20 20.81
C ALA A 164 15.25 4.49 22.08
N PHE A 165 14.83 3.86 23.20
CA PHE A 165 15.35 4.17 24.51
C PHE A 165 15.39 2.92 25.41
N ARG A 166 16.22 2.95 26.45
CA ARG A 166 15.99 2.11 27.63
C ARG A 166 14.68 2.56 28.27
N TYR A 167 13.75 1.61 28.44
CA TYR A 167 12.39 1.93 28.91
C TYR A 167 12.38 2.68 30.26
N LYS A 168 13.17 2.17 31.24
CA LYS A 168 13.21 2.74 32.58
C LYS A 168 13.71 4.18 32.59
N ASP A 169 14.70 4.49 31.75
CA ASP A 169 15.31 5.82 31.71
C ASP A 169 14.34 6.84 31.10
N LEU A 170 13.67 6.48 30.01
CA LEU A 170 12.66 7.34 29.42
C LEU A 170 11.47 7.58 30.37
N VAL A 171 10.97 6.53 31.04
CA VAL A 171 9.91 6.68 32.07
C VAL A 171 10.33 7.62 33.18
N SER A 172 11.57 7.52 33.64
CA SER A 172 12.14 8.44 34.67
C SER A 172 12.13 9.88 34.18
N CYS A 173 12.55 10.13 32.93
CA CYS A 173 12.55 11.47 32.33
C CYS A 173 11.14 12.08 32.28
N TYR A 174 10.17 11.31 31.81
CA TYR A 174 8.78 11.75 31.74
C TYR A 174 8.17 12.07 33.11
N ARG A 175 8.54 11.33 34.16
CA ARG A 175 8.11 11.58 35.53
C ARG A 175 8.75 12.84 36.11
N THR A 176 10.05 13.03 35.87
CA THR A 176 10.83 14.15 36.42
C THR A 176 10.41 15.50 35.85
N LEU A 177 10.16 15.56 34.53
CA LEU A 177 9.83 16.83 33.87
C LEU A 177 8.40 17.25 34.15
N GLY A 178 7.46 16.32 34.33
CA GLY A 178 6.03 16.61 34.51
C GLY A 178 5.33 17.14 33.28
N GLU A 179 4.00 17.04 33.20
CA GLU A 179 3.23 17.28 31.98
C GLU A 179 3.39 18.71 31.42
N GLN A 180 3.47 19.73 32.26
CA GLN A 180 3.59 21.13 31.81
C GLN A 180 4.88 21.45 31.07
N LYS A 181 6.00 20.81 31.41
CA LYS A 181 7.28 21.00 30.72
C LYS A 181 7.39 20.18 29.44
N LEU A 182 6.59 19.13 29.30
CA LEU A 182 6.63 18.24 28.13
C LEU A 182 6.13 18.94 26.85
N GLU A 183 5.28 19.94 26.95
CA GLU A 183 4.70 20.64 25.79
C GLU A 183 5.73 21.45 24.99
N GLN A 184 6.87 21.80 25.57
CA GLN A 184 7.93 22.54 24.88
C GLN A 184 8.82 21.65 23.99
N PHE A 185 8.69 20.32 24.07
CA PHE A 185 9.47 19.38 23.26
C PHE A 185 8.68 18.92 22.04
N THR A 186 9.39 18.72 20.93
CA THR A 186 8.79 18.24 19.67
C THR A 186 8.88 16.72 19.52
N ASP A 187 9.80 16.08 20.26
CA ASP A 187 10.07 14.64 20.19
C ASP A 187 10.55 14.06 21.54
N ASP A 188 10.76 12.75 21.59
CA ASP A 188 11.15 12.05 22.83
C ASP A 188 12.66 12.15 23.10
N CYS A 189 13.49 12.36 22.09
CA CYS A 189 14.93 12.64 22.27
C CYS A 189 15.15 13.99 22.97
N GLY A 190 14.36 15.01 22.63
CA GLY A 190 14.39 16.29 23.34
C GLY A 190 14.01 16.16 24.83
N VAL A 191 12.99 15.35 25.13
CA VAL A 191 12.61 15.02 26.52
C VAL A 191 13.74 14.32 27.25
N PHE A 192 14.38 13.35 26.61
CA PHE A 192 15.48 12.56 27.19
C PHE A 192 16.72 13.43 27.50
N LEU A 193 17.13 14.27 26.54
CA LEU A 193 18.28 15.18 26.70
C LEU A 193 18.04 16.26 27.75
N ALA A 194 16.82 16.78 27.87
CA ALA A 194 16.50 17.77 28.90
C ALA A 194 16.59 17.19 30.31
N CYS A 195 16.33 15.90 30.47
CA CYS A 195 16.44 15.19 31.73
C CYS A 195 17.87 14.74 32.03
N ASN A 196 18.63 14.43 30.99
CA ASN A 196 20.00 13.90 31.07
C ASN A 196 20.94 14.77 30.21
N PRO A 197 21.35 15.96 30.65
CA PRO A 197 22.15 16.89 29.83
C PRO A 197 23.48 16.34 29.34
N ASP A 198 24.07 15.38 30.06
CA ASP A 198 25.34 14.75 29.72
C ASP A 198 25.17 13.47 28.87
N ALA A 199 23.92 13.04 28.64
CA ALA A 199 23.64 11.83 27.86
C ALA A 199 23.94 12.02 26.37
N ARG A 200 24.34 10.94 25.73
CA ARG A 200 24.61 10.89 24.30
C ARG A 200 23.52 10.08 23.58
N VAL A 201 22.72 10.76 22.79
CA VAL A 201 21.77 10.09 21.89
C VAL A 201 22.50 9.67 20.62
N ARG A 202 22.53 8.38 20.34
CA ARG A 202 23.17 7.83 19.14
C ARG A 202 22.29 8.12 17.91
N ILE A 203 22.89 8.64 16.85
CA ILE A 203 22.17 8.85 15.57
C ILE A 203 22.41 7.65 14.67
N VAL A 204 21.34 7.04 14.22
CA VAL A 204 21.29 6.01 13.18
C VAL A 204 20.84 6.67 11.86
N LYS A 205 21.47 6.28 10.75
CA LYS A 205 21.12 6.79 9.44
C LYS A 205 19.76 6.23 8.99
N GLY A 206 18.78 7.11 8.85
CA GLY A 206 17.47 6.80 8.30
C GLY A 206 17.45 6.64 6.79
N SER A 207 16.25 6.65 6.23
CA SER A 207 15.98 6.55 4.80
C SER A 207 15.19 7.78 4.32
N GLU A 208 15.52 8.27 3.12
CA GLU A 208 14.72 9.32 2.45
C GLU A 208 13.28 8.83 2.19
N GLU A 209 13.09 7.52 2.06
CA GLU A 209 11.77 6.92 1.89
C GLU A 209 10.92 6.93 3.16
N ASN A 210 11.53 7.00 4.36
CA ASN A 210 10.81 7.02 5.64
C ASN A 210 10.17 8.39 5.89
N ILE A 211 9.38 8.85 4.92
CA ILE A 211 8.67 10.14 4.97
C ILE A 211 7.59 10.14 6.05
N LYS A 212 7.31 11.32 6.61
CA LYS A 212 6.14 11.55 7.47
C LYS A 212 5.03 12.17 6.63
N ILE A 213 3.95 11.46 6.42
CA ILE A 213 2.77 11.99 5.72
C ILE A 213 2.16 13.11 6.58
N THR A 214 2.24 14.35 6.08
CA THR A 214 1.88 15.56 6.82
C THR A 214 1.01 16.50 5.99
N TYR A 215 1.29 16.62 4.69
CA TYR A 215 0.61 17.49 3.75
C TYR A 215 -0.08 16.66 2.65
N PRO A 216 -1.09 17.22 1.94
CA PRO A 216 -1.76 16.50 0.84
C PRO A 216 -0.80 15.97 -0.23
N ILE A 217 0.27 16.69 -0.53
CA ILE A 217 1.27 16.27 -1.52
C ILE A 217 1.99 14.97 -1.09
N ASP A 218 2.15 14.74 0.22
CA ASP A 218 2.80 13.54 0.74
C ASP A 218 1.96 12.28 0.46
N LEU A 219 0.63 12.41 0.32
CA LEU A 219 -0.25 11.30 -0.07
C LEU A 219 0.05 10.84 -1.50
N ILE A 220 0.23 11.79 -2.42
CA ILE A 220 0.56 11.48 -3.81
C ILE A 220 1.92 10.79 -3.88
N LEU A 221 2.89 11.32 -3.14
CA LEU A 221 4.23 10.72 -3.06
C LEU A 221 4.17 9.32 -2.45
N ALA A 222 3.44 9.14 -1.36
CA ALA A 222 3.28 7.86 -0.69
C ALA A 222 2.60 6.81 -1.59
N ASP A 223 1.54 7.20 -2.32
CA ASP A 223 0.88 6.29 -3.26
C ASP A 223 1.86 5.81 -4.35
N GLU A 224 2.65 6.72 -4.92
CA GLU A 224 3.66 6.34 -5.91
C GLU A 224 4.79 5.48 -5.31
N MET A 225 5.21 5.74 -4.08
CA MET A 225 6.21 4.93 -3.37
C MET A 225 5.69 3.50 -3.10
N PHE A 226 4.42 3.34 -2.68
CA PHE A 226 3.82 2.01 -2.54
C PHE A 226 3.73 1.29 -3.87
N ARG A 227 3.40 2.00 -4.94
CA ARG A 227 3.40 1.46 -6.31
C ARG A 227 4.79 0.96 -6.72
N LEU A 228 5.85 1.71 -6.42
CA LEU A 228 7.22 1.31 -6.73
C LEU A 228 7.69 0.12 -5.88
N ARG A 229 7.38 0.09 -4.59
CA ARG A 229 7.74 -1.03 -3.69
C ARG A 229 7.04 -2.34 -4.05
N SER A 230 5.81 -2.28 -4.54
CA SER A 230 5.10 -3.49 -4.99
C SER A 230 5.81 -4.16 -6.19
N GLN A 231 6.59 -3.41 -6.95
CA GLN A 231 7.38 -3.91 -8.08
C GLN A 231 8.61 -4.72 -7.65
N THR A 232 9.25 -4.35 -6.54
CA THR A 232 10.52 -4.98 -6.08
C THR A 232 10.30 -6.19 -5.17
N SER A 233 9.14 -6.34 -4.54
CA SER A 233 8.88 -7.38 -3.54
C SER A 233 8.51 -8.77 -4.11
N ASN A 234 8.48 -8.94 -5.44
CA ASN A 234 7.96 -10.15 -6.08
C ASN A 234 9.01 -11.18 -6.52
N VAL A 235 10.32 -10.96 -6.25
CA VAL A 235 11.39 -11.85 -6.77
C VAL A 235 11.54 -13.13 -5.95
N ASP A 236 11.19 -13.17 -4.64
CA ASP A 236 11.51 -14.29 -3.74
C ASP A 236 10.35 -14.79 -2.86
N LYS A 237 9.09 -14.83 -3.33
CA LYS A 237 8.00 -15.42 -2.53
C LYS A 237 7.73 -16.88 -2.90
N PRO A 238 7.52 -17.77 -1.87
CA PRO A 238 7.24 -19.18 -2.09
C PRO A 238 5.96 -19.42 -2.89
N GLY A 239 5.87 -20.59 -3.49
CA GLY A 239 4.90 -21.01 -4.47
C GLY A 239 3.44 -20.60 -4.18
N VAL A 240 2.81 -20.12 -5.22
CA VAL A 240 1.41 -19.68 -5.24
C VAL A 240 0.53 -20.92 -5.06
N ASN A 241 -0.25 -21.00 -3.98
CA ASN A 241 -1.20 -22.09 -3.80
C ASN A 241 -2.46 -21.82 -4.63
N LEU A 242 -2.52 -22.44 -5.80
CA LEU A 242 -3.64 -22.32 -6.75
C LEU A 242 -4.62 -23.49 -6.67
N ARG A 243 -4.25 -24.54 -5.93
CA ARG A 243 -5.00 -25.80 -5.90
C ARG A 243 -6.43 -25.60 -5.42
N GLY A 244 -7.39 -26.04 -6.21
CA GLY A 244 -8.81 -25.96 -5.91
C GLY A 244 -9.44 -24.55 -6.06
N LYS A 245 -8.68 -23.52 -6.48
CA LYS A 245 -9.25 -22.21 -6.80
C LYS A 245 -10.15 -22.28 -8.04
N ARG A 246 -11.35 -21.67 -7.96
CA ARG A 246 -12.35 -21.60 -9.02
C ARG A 246 -12.23 -20.22 -9.69
N VAL A 247 -11.74 -20.21 -10.93
CA VAL A 247 -11.33 -18.98 -11.62
C VAL A 247 -12.09 -18.83 -12.94
N VAL A 248 -12.63 -17.65 -13.20
CA VAL A 248 -13.20 -17.26 -14.50
C VAL A 248 -12.32 -16.19 -15.13
N ILE A 249 -11.89 -16.42 -16.38
CA ILE A 249 -11.01 -15.50 -17.12
C ILE A 249 -11.73 -15.00 -18.37
N PHE A 250 -12.11 -13.74 -18.38
CA PHE A 250 -12.56 -13.06 -19.60
C PHE A 250 -11.35 -12.58 -20.41
N GLY A 251 -11.31 -12.91 -21.71
CA GLY A 251 -10.19 -12.63 -22.58
C GLY A 251 -9.04 -13.66 -22.45
N GLY A 252 -9.35 -14.90 -22.09
CA GLY A 252 -8.37 -15.97 -21.83
C GLY A 252 -7.98 -16.79 -23.05
N SER A 253 -8.44 -16.51 -24.28
CA SER A 253 -8.13 -17.30 -25.47
C SER A 253 -6.73 -17.06 -26.04
N ARG A 254 -6.10 -15.92 -25.74
CA ARG A 254 -4.77 -15.53 -26.27
C ARG A 254 -4.03 -14.58 -25.33
N GLY A 255 -2.76 -14.31 -25.65
CA GLY A 255 -1.93 -13.34 -24.94
C GLY A 255 -1.78 -13.61 -23.44
N ILE A 256 -1.86 -12.56 -22.63
CA ILE A 256 -1.67 -12.64 -21.18
C ILE A 256 -2.75 -13.51 -20.51
N GLY A 257 -4.02 -13.36 -20.95
CA GLY A 257 -5.13 -14.14 -20.39
C GLY A 257 -4.96 -15.64 -20.59
N LYS A 258 -4.47 -16.07 -21.77
CA LYS A 258 -4.17 -17.47 -22.05
C LYS A 258 -3.00 -17.97 -21.19
N ALA A 259 -1.90 -17.22 -21.14
CA ALA A 259 -0.76 -17.57 -20.30
C ALA A 259 -1.17 -17.70 -18.82
N MET A 260 -2.10 -16.88 -18.36
CA MET A 260 -2.66 -16.96 -17.01
C MET A 260 -3.51 -18.22 -16.82
N ALA A 261 -4.36 -18.57 -17.79
CA ALA A 261 -5.14 -19.81 -17.75
C ALA A 261 -4.22 -21.05 -17.66
N ASP A 262 -3.15 -21.09 -18.47
CA ASP A 262 -2.19 -22.19 -18.48
C ASP A 262 -1.48 -22.34 -17.11
N ILE A 263 -1.03 -21.23 -16.49
CA ILE A 263 -0.40 -21.24 -15.15
C ILE A 263 -1.38 -21.71 -14.08
N LEU A 264 -2.62 -21.23 -14.10
CA LEU A 264 -3.62 -21.54 -13.07
C LEU A 264 -4.05 -23.02 -13.17
N LEU A 265 -4.28 -23.52 -14.37
CA LEU A 265 -4.58 -24.94 -14.62
C LEU A 265 -3.42 -25.83 -14.18
N GLY A 266 -2.18 -25.47 -14.56
CA GLY A 266 -0.97 -26.19 -14.15
C GLY A 266 -0.76 -26.20 -12.62
N GLY A 267 -1.26 -25.17 -11.91
CA GLY A 267 -1.27 -25.07 -10.45
C GLY A 267 -2.42 -25.80 -9.76
N GLY A 268 -3.31 -26.46 -10.50
CA GLY A 268 -4.44 -27.23 -9.95
C GLY A 268 -5.69 -26.42 -9.66
N ALA A 269 -5.85 -25.24 -10.27
CA ALA A 269 -7.10 -24.48 -10.25
C ALA A 269 -8.11 -25.03 -11.25
N GLN A 270 -9.40 -24.80 -11.00
CA GLN A 270 -10.49 -24.95 -11.97
C GLN A 270 -10.62 -23.63 -12.73
N VAL A 271 -10.56 -23.66 -14.06
CA VAL A 271 -10.50 -22.42 -14.86
C VAL A 271 -11.52 -22.47 -16.00
N ALA A 272 -12.45 -21.53 -15.98
CA ALA A 272 -13.33 -21.24 -17.12
C ALA A 272 -12.77 -20.07 -17.94
N VAL A 273 -12.56 -20.29 -19.23
CA VAL A 273 -12.08 -19.27 -20.16
C VAL A 273 -13.23 -18.75 -21.01
N CYS A 274 -13.45 -17.45 -20.97
CA CYS A 274 -14.51 -16.77 -21.70
C CYS A 274 -13.90 -15.80 -22.72
N SER A 275 -14.34 -15.86 -23.97
CA SER A 275 -13.87 -15.01 -25.06
C SER A 275 -14.94 -14.89 -26.14
N ARG A 276 -14.75 -13.99 -27.11
CA ARG A 276 -15.64 -13.89 -28.27
C ARG A 276 -15.66 -15.18 -29.08
N GLU A 277 -14.55 -15.92 -29.10
CA GLU A 277 -14.46 -17.24 -29.77
C GLU A 277 -15.34 -18.30 -29.10
N SER A 278 -15.53 -18.19 -27.78
CA SER A 278 -16.46 -19.04 -27.01
C SER A 278 -17.87 -18.47 -26.88
N GLY A 279 -18.21 -17.42 -27.66
CA GLY A 279 -19.54 -16.81 -27.68
C GLY A 279 -19.82 -15.85 -26.52
N CYS A 280 -18.78 -15.31 -25.85
CA CYS A 280 -18.92 -14.34 -24.80
C CYS A 280 -18.30 -13.00 -25.17
N ASP A 281 -19.11 -11.97 -25.39
CA ASP A 281 -18.68 -10.60 -25.58
C ASP A 281 -18.93 -9.80 -24.30
N ILE A 282 -17.85 -9.35 -23.64
CA ILE A 282 -17.96 -8.62 -22.37
C ILE A 282 -18.66 -7.27 -22.48
N SER A 283 -18.78 -6.69 -23.68
CA SER A 283 -19.57 -5.48 -23.91
C SER A 283 -21.08 -5.72 -23.74
N ARG A 284 -21.50 -6.99 -23.73
CA ARG A 284 -22.88 -7.42 -23.52
C ARG A 284 -23.04 -8.02 -22.12
N GLU A 285 -23.80 -7.36 -21.28
CA GLU A 285 -23.98 -7.77 -19.87
C GLU A 285 -24.53 -9.20 -19.74
N ASP A 286 -25.50 -9.57 -20.60
CA ASP A 286 -26.12 -10.91 -20.60
C ASP A 286 -25.11 -12.03 -20.91
N ASP A 287 -24.12 -11.76 -21.76
CA ASP A 287 -23.08 -12.76 -22.06
C ASP A 287 -22.17 -12.98 -20.84
N VAL A 288 -21.81 -11.90 -20.14
CA VAL A 288 -21.02 -11.97 -18.89
C VAL A 288 -21.78 -12.72 -17.82
N GLN A 289 -23.04 -12.37 -17.58
CA GLN A 289 -23.89 -13.02 -16.62
C GLN A 289 -24.00 -14.53 -16.85
N ARG A 290 -24.28 -14.91 -18.09
CA ARG A 290 -24.40 -16.32 -18.50
C ARG A 290 -23.08 -17.09 -18.32
N ALA A 291 -21.95 -16.47 -18.65
CA ALA A 291 -20.65 -17.08 -18.47
C ALA A 291 -20.32 -17.35 -16.99
N LEU A 292 -20.61 -16.39 -16.11
CA LEU A 292 -20.42 -16.56 -14.66
C LEU A 292 -21.37 -17.60 -14.06
N GLN A 293 -22.65 -17.60 -14.45
CA GLN A 293 -23.62 -18.60 -14.02
C GLN A 293 -23.20 -20.02 -14.40
N ASN A 294 -22.73 -20.22 -15.64
CA ASN A 294 -22.27 -21.54 -16.11
C ASN A 294 -21.05 -22.01 -15.33
N ALA A 295 -20.05 -21.13 -15.14
CA ALA A 295 -18.87 -21.46 -14.36
C ALA A 295 -19.19 -21.75 -12.90
N ALA A 296 -20.09 -20.98 -12.27
CA ALA A 296 -20.51 -21.21 -10.91
C ALA A 296 -21.27 -22.53 -10.75
N ALA A 297 -22.11 -22.91 -11.72
CA ALA A 297 -22.80 -24.19 -11.73
C ALA A 297 -21.84 -25.38 -11.88
N GLU A 298 -20.80 -25.24 -12.71
CA GLU A 298 -19.79 -26.27 -12.94
C GLU A 298 -18.85 -26.44 -11.74
N PHE A 299 -18.40 -25.34 -11.11
CA PHE A 299 -17.38 -25.37 -10.05
C PHE A 299 -17.94 -25.35 -8.64
N GLY A 300 -19.22 -25.09 -8.47
CA GLY A 300 -19.85 -24.89 -7.16
C GLY A 300 -19.55 -23.52 -6.53
N GLY A 301 -19.23 -22.51 -7.33
CA GLY A 301 -18.95 -21.11 -6.93
C GLY A 301 -17.76 -20.52 -7.68
N ILE A 302 -17.40 -19.27 -7.35
CA ILE A 302 -16.30 -18.55 -8.01
C ILE A 302 -15.45 -17.85 -6.94
N ASP A 303 -14.14 -18.12 -6.92
CA ASP A 303 -13.19 -17.49 -5.99
C ASP A 303 -12.48 -16.30 -6.62
N VAL A 304 -12.29 -16.32 -7.95
CA VAL A 304 -11.55 -15.28 -8.67
C VAL A 304 -12.20 -15.01 -10.02
N VAL A 305 -12.38 -13.73 -10.31
CA VAL A 305 -12.75 -13.27 -11.66
C VAL A 305 -11.62 -12.40 -12.21
N VAL A 306 -11.19 -12.72 -13.43
CA VAL A 306 -10.12 -12.00 -14.13
C VAL A 306 -10.68 -11.41 -15.41
N ASN A 307 -10.52 -10.10 -15.61
CA ASN A 307 -10.82 -9.44 -16.87
C ASN A 307 -9.54 -9.04 -17.60
N ALA A 308 -9.01 -9.93 -18.42
CA ALA A 308 -7.86 -9.72 -19.31
C ALA A 308 -8.29 -9.30 -20.74
N ALA A 309 -9.59 -9.16 -21.00
CA ALA A 309 -10.07 -8.73 -22.30
C ALA A 309 -9.71 -7.25 -22.56
N GLY A 310 -9.38 -6.95 -23.80
CA GLY A 310 -9.05 -5.58 -24.20
C GLY A 310 -8.90 -5.47 -25.71
N LEU A 311 -9.06 -4.25 -26.21
CA LEU A 311 -8.89 -3.88 -27.61
C LEU A 311 -8.03 -2.63 -27.71
N LEU A 312 -7.05 -2.64 -28.60
CA LEU A 312 -6.25 -1.51 -29.01
C LEU A 312 -6.42 -1.29 -30.52
N LYS A 313 -6.84 -0.10 -30.92
CA LYS A 313 -6.79 0.39 -32.30
C LYS A 313 -5.88 1.62 -32.31
N ASN A 314 -4.73 1.49 -32.93
CA ASN A 314 -3.75 2.55 -33.01
C ASN A 314 -4.09 3.51 -34.16
N GLY A 315 -3.89 4.81 -33.96
CA GLY A 315 -4.16 5.87 -34.93
C GLY A 315 -4.40 7.22 -34.25
N LYS A 316 -4.17 8.32 -34.96
CA LYS A 316 -4.51 9.64 -34.42
C LYS A 316 -6.02 9.77 -34.27
N LEU A 317 -6.49 10.43 -33.20
CA LEU A 317 -7.91 10.51 -32.89
C LEU A 317 -8.80 11.03 -34.06
N HIS A 318 -8.31 12.04 -34.78
CA HIS A 318 -9.04 12.63 -35.92
C HIS A 318 -9.01 11.76 -37.18
N GLU A 319 -8.18 10.72 -37.21
CA GLU A 319 -8.10 9.72 -38.30
C GLU A 319 -8.91 8.45 -37.99
N GLN A 320 -9.24 8.22 -36.71
CA GLN A 320 -10.08 7.10 -36.28
C GLN A 320 -11.55 7.38 -36.57
N THR A 321 -12.28 6.31 -36.94
CA THR A 321 -13.75 6.42 -37.04
C THR A 321 -14.39 6.51 -35.65
N ALA A 322 -15.58 7.12 -35.56
CA ALA A 322 -16.36 7.11 -34.32
C ALA A 322 -16.65 5.67 -33.82
N SER A 323 -16.83 4.72 -34.76
CA SER A 323 -17.03 3.30 -34.46
C SER A 323 -15.79 2.67 -33.81
N ASP A 324 -14.58 3.01 -34.27
CA ASP A 324 -13.35 2.48 -33.68
C ASP A 324 -13.14 2.95 -32.25
N ALA A 325 -13.42 4.22 -31.99
CA ALA A 325 -13.37 4.79 -30.66
C ALA A 325 -14.42 4.15 -29.74
N ALA A 326 -15.66 4.03 -30.20
CA ALA A 326 -16.76 3.43 -29.45
C ALA A 326 -16.47 1.94 -29.13
N GLU A 327 -15.94 1.15 -30.08
CA GLU A 327 -15.61 -0.24 -29.83
C GLU A 327 -14.53 -0.39 -28.77
N GLN A 328 -13.49 0.45 -28.77
CA GLN A 328 -12.47 0.46 -27.72
C GLN A 328 -13.05 0.77 -26.35
N ILE A 329 -13.95 1.78 -26.26
CA ILE A 329 -14.61 2.14 -25.00
C ILE A 329 -15.52 1.00 -24.53
N ASN A 330 -16.33 0.44 -25.44
CA ASN A 330 -17.27 -0.62 -25.11
C ASN A 330 -16.55 -1.87 -24.57
N ILE A 331 -15.44 -2.29 -25.18
CA ILE A 331 -14.72 -3.47 -24.71
C ILE A 331 -13.90 -3.13 -23.47
N ASN A 332 -13.09 -2.06 -23.49
CA ASN A 332 -12.12 -1.82 -22.43
C ASN A 332 -12.74 -1.26 -21.14
N LEU A 333 -13.82 -0.48 -21.23
CA LEU A 333 -14.44 0.17 -20.09
C LEU A 333 -15.82 -0.42 -19.77
N ILE A 334 -16.78 -0.37 -20.70
CA ILE A 334 -18.12 -0.91 -20.43
C ILE A 334 -18.05 -2.41 -20.14
N GLY A 335 -17.24 -3.17 -20.89
CA GLY A 335 -17.02 -4.59 -20.62
C GLY A 335 -16.42 -4.84 -19.23
N ALA A 336 -15.50 -4.00 -18.77
CA ALA A 336 -14.96 -4.13 -17.41
C ALA A 336 -16.00 -3.83 -16.33
N LEU A 337 -16.88 -2.83 -16.55
CA LEU A 337 -18.00 -2.53 -15.67
C LEU A 337 -19.02 -3.69 -15.62
N ASN A 338 -19.35 -4.28 -16.76
CA ASN A 338 -20.23 -5.44 -16.82
C ASN A 338 -19.64 -6.63 -16.04
N VAL A 339 -18.35 -6.94 -16.27
CA VAL A 339 -17.66 -8.01 -15.54
C VAL A 339 -17.67 -7.74 -14.04
N ALA A 340 -17.32 -6.54 -13.61
CA ALA A 340 -17.28 -6.20 -12.18
C ALA A 340 -18.68 -6.34 -11.55
N ARG A 341 -19.71 -5.73 -12.16
CA ARG A 341 -21.07 -5.78 -11.65
C ARG A 341 -21.61 -7.20 -11.51
N GLN A 342 -21.44 -8.02 -12.54
CA GLN A 342 -21.95 -9.39 -12.54
C GLN A 342 -21.10 -10.35 -11.68
N ALA A 343 -19.82 -10.04 -11.43
CA ALA A 343 -18.95 -10.82 -10.57
C ALA A 343 -19.25 -10.64 -9.08
N HIS A 344 -19.75 -9.47 -8.67
CA HIS A 344 -19.90 -9.10 -7.26
C HIS A 344 -20.63 -10.18 -6.45
N VAL A 345 -21.83 -10.59 -6.86
CA VAL A 345 -22.66 -11.56 -6.15
C VAL A 345 -21.97 -12.91 -5.90
N TRP A 346 -21.06 -13.32 -6.80
CA TRP A 346 -20.30 -14.57 -6.66
C TRP A 346 -19.09 -14.40 -5.76
N LEU A 347 -18.41 -13.27 -5.88
CA LEU A 347 -17.19 -12.97 -5.11
C LEU A 347 -17.51 -12.63 -3.64
N GLU A 348 -18.65 -12.02 -3.36
CA GLU A 348 -19.14 -11.78 -2.00
C GLU A 348 -19.31 -13.10 -1.23
N GLN A 349 -19.92 -14.12 -1.85
CA GLN A 349 -20.13 -15.44 -1.24
C GLN A 349 -18.83 -16.15 -0.83
N THR A 350 -17.74 -15.86 -1.53
CA THR A 350 -16.45 -16.53 -1.34
C THR A 350 -15.40 -15.64 -0.71
N GLN A 351 -15.73 -14.36 -0.44
CA GLN A 351 -14.77 -13.30 -0.10
C GLN A 351 -13.59 -13.29 -1.09
N GLY A 352 -13.95 -13.33 -2.36
CA GLY A 352 -13.10 -13.62 -3.49
C GLY A 352 -12.26 -12.43 -3.98
N SER A 353 -11.85 -12.50 -5.25
CA SER A 353 -11.02 -11.45 -5.84
C SER A 353 -11.39 -11.14 -7.28
N LEU A 354 -11.47 -9.85 -7.62
CA LEU A 354 -11.53 -9.32 -8.98
C LEU A 354 -10.16 -8.82 -9.41
N LEU A 355 -9.68 -9.28 -10.57
CA LEU A 355 -8.44 -8.80 -11.16
C LEU A 355 -8.70 -8.12 -12.51
N LEU A 356 -8.35 -6.86 -12.63
CA LEU A 356 -8.46 -6.05 -13.84
C LEU A 356 -7.09 -5.86 -14.50
N PHE A 357 -7.09 -5.49 -15.79
CA PHE A 357 -5.88 -5.22 -16.56
C PHE A 357 -5.90 -3.82 -17.14
N ALA A 358 -4.98 -2.96 -16.66
CA ALA A 358 -4.70 -1.66 -17.23
C ALA A 358 -3.58 -1.76 -18.31
N SER A 359 -2.73 -0.79 -18.38
CA SER A 359 -1.55 -0.70 -19.26
C SER A 359 -0.62 0.39 -18.74
N SER A 360 0.66 0.32 -19.02
CA SER A 360 1.62 1.39 -18.73
C SER A 360 1.24 2.75 -19.33
N SER A 361 0.32 2.78 -20.29
CA SER A 361 -0.21 4.02 -20.89
C SER A 361 -1.23 4.76 -20.00
N TYR A 362 -1.63 4.21 -18.85
CA TYR A 362 -2.57 4.87 -17.94
C TYR A 362 -1.98 6.11 -17.27
N THR A 363 -0.67 6.15 -17.05
CA THR A 363 0.01 7.27 -16.36
C THR A 363 0.10 8.52 -17.21
N ARG A 364 0.12 8.34 -18.52
CA ARG A 364 0.22 9.42 -19.51
C ARG A 364 -0.34 8.97 -20.84
N GLY A 365 -1.23 9.77 -21.43
CA GLY A 365 -1.74 9.53 -22.79
C GLY A 365 -0.61 9.41 -23.81
N ARG A 366 -0.74 8.46 -24.74
CA ARG A 366 0.23 8.20 -25.80
C ARG A 366 -0.33 8.68 -27.14
N ALA A 367 0.49 9.38 -27.90
CA ALA A 367 0.16 9.73 -29.28
C ALA A 367 -0.17 8.47 -30.08
N GLY A 368 -1.25 8.50 -30.88
CA GLY A 368 -1.73 7.36 -31.66
C GLY A 368 -2.52 6.31 -30.86
N SER A 369 -2.67 6.44 -29.55
CA SER A 369 -3.49 5.53 -28.72
C SER A 369 -4.24 6.27 -27.60
N ALA A 370 -4.73 7.49 -27.92
CA ALA A 370 -5.38 8.35 -26.94
C ALA A 370 -6.60 7.69 -26.27
N VAL A 371 -7.51 7.11 -27.08
CA VAL A 371 -8.72 6.42 -26.59
C VAL A 371 -8.34 5.23 -25.70
N TYR A 372 -7.42 4.40 -26.15
CA TYR A 372 -6.94 3.27 -25.36
C TYR A 372 -6.36 3.71 -24.01
N SER A 373 -5.47 4.73 -24.03
CA SER A 373 -4.85 5.25 -22.82
C SER A 373 -5.90 5.77 -21.82
N ALA A 374 -6.92 6.50 -22.33
CA ALA A 374 -8.03 6.99 -21.52
C ALA A 374 -8.82 5.84 -20.87
N THR A 375 -9.15 4.78 -21.64
CA THR A 375 -9.85 3.62 -21.09
C THR A 375 -9.01 2.89 -20.03
N LYS A 376 -7.68 2.79 -20.21
CA LYS A 376 -6.80 2.13 -19.24
C LYS A 376 -6.56 2.97 -17.98
N ALA A 377 -6.61 4.31 -18.07
CA ALA A 377 -6.65 5.18 -16.91
C ALA A 377 -7.96 5.02 -16.11
N ALA A 378 -9.09 4.88 -16.81
CA ALA A 378 -10.38 4.62 -16.19
C ALA A 378 -10.39 3.28 -15.42
N ILE A 379 -9.74 2.21 -15.93
CA ILE A 379 -9.62 0.92 -15.23
C ILE A 379 -8.85 1.05 -13.92
N VAL A 380 -7.79 1.86 -13.88
CA VAL A 380 -7.04 2.11 -12.64
C VAL A 380 -7.93 2.80 -11.61
N ASN A 381 -8.65 3.83 -12.01
CA ASN A 381 -9.56 4.55 -11.12
C ASN A 381 -10.72 3.66 -10.64
N LEU A 382 -11.30 2.87 -11.55
CA LEU A 382 -12.33 1.87 -11.22
C LEU A 382 -11.82 0.85 -10.18
N THR A 383 -10.60 0.35 -10.33
CA THR A 383 -9.99 -0.57 -9.36
C THR A 383 -9.94 0.03 -7.96
N GLN A 384 -9.53 1.30 -7.87
CA GLN A 384 -9.43 2.02 -6.59
C GLN A 384 -10.82 2.19 -5.95
N GLY A 385 -11.80 2.69 -6.71
CA GLY A 385 -13.17 2.86 -6.23
C GLY A 385 -13.78 1.55 -5.75
N LEU A 386 -13.74 0.50 -6.56
CA LEU A 386 -14.30 -0.80 -6.19
C LEU A 386 -13.57 -1.46 -5.02
N SER A 387 -12.27 -1.22 -4.86
CA SER A 387 -11.53 -1.77 -3.71
C SER A 387 -11.98 -1.17 -2.37
N GLU A 388 -12.51 0.05 -2.39
CA GLU A 388 -13.08 0.72 -1.23
C GLU A 388 -14.54 0.35 -1.02
N GLU A 389 -15.35 0.36 -2.09
CA GLU A 389 -16.76 0.00 -2.03
C GLU A 389 -16.99 -1.43 -1.54
N TRP A 390 -16.20 -2.39 -2.02
CA TRP A 390 -16.36 -3.82 -1.72
C TRP A 390 -15.54 -4.32 -0.53
N ALA A 391 -14.90 -3.42 0.21
CA ALA A 391 -14.09 -3.79 1.37
C ALA A 391 -14.93 -4.43 2.49
N GLU A 392 -16.14 -3.96 2.71
CA GLU A 392 -17.05 -4.49 3.72
C GLU A 392 -17.58 -5.88 3.34
N ASP A 393 -17.71 -6.17 2.03
CA ASP A 393 -18.11 -7.48 1.50
C ASP A 393 -16.96 -8.50 1.52
N GLY A 394 -15.75 -8.06 1.90
CA GLY A 394 -14.56 -8.91 1.95
C GLY A 394 -13.96 -9.21 0.57
N ILE A 395 -14.41 -8.54 -0.50
CA ILE A 395 -13.93 -8.73 -1.87
C ILE A 395 -12.67 -7.91 -2.10
N ARG A 396 -11.65 -8.53 -2.67
CA ARG A 396 -10.41 -7.85 -3.07
C ARG A 396 -10.44 -7.48 -4.55
N VAL A 397 -10.14 -6.22 -4.86
CA VAL A 397 -10.08 -5.73 -6.24
C VAL A 397 -8.69 -5.20 -6.53
N ASN A 398 -8.02 -5.76 -7.53
CA ASN A 398 -6.64 -5.40 -7.88
C ASN A 398 -6.50 -5.21 -9.39
N CYS A 399 -5.41 -4.57 -9.82
CA CYS A 399 -5.13 -4.31 -11.22
C CYS A 399 -3.68 -4.66 -11.58
N ILE A 400 -3.51 -5.38 -12.68
CA ILE A 400 -2.21 -5.56 -13.32
C ILE A 400 -1.99 -4.44 -14.33
N VAL A 401 -0.80 -3.89 -14.32
CA VAL A 401 -0.33 -2.86 -15.26
C VAL A 401 0.82 -3.44 -16.08
N PRO A 402 0.54 -4.12 -17.19
CA PRO A 402 1.59 -4.68 -18.02
C PRO A 402 2.46 -3.60 -18.66
N GLY A 403 3.75 -3.88 -18.75
CA GLY A 403 4.67 -3.22 -19.66
C GLY A 403 4.41 -3.60 -21.12
N ARG A 404 5.39 -3.35 -21.98
CA ARG A 404 5.33 -3.76 -23.39
C ARG A 404 5.43 -5.28 -23.47
N THR A 405 4.31 -5.95 -23.74
CA THR A 405 4.20 -7.40 -23.71
C THR A 405 4.04 -7.96 -25.14
N ASP A 406 4.76 -9.02 -25.47
CA ASP A 406 4.65 -9.71 -26.75
C ASP A 406 3.30 -10.43 -26.85
N THR A 407 2.38 -9.82 -27.55
CA THR A 407 1.00 -10.31 -27.78
C THR A 407 0.54 -9.94 -29.18
N ASP A 408 -0.41 -10.68 -29.74
CA ASP A 408 -1.02 -10.39 -31.05
C ASP A 408 -1.56 -8.96 -31.11
N MET A 409 -2.14 -8.47 -30.01
CA MET A 409 -2.63 -7.08 -29.91
C MET A 409 -1.52 -6.08 -30.13
N ARG A 410 -0.32 -6.33 -29.57
CA ARG A 410 0.80 -5.42 -29.70
C ARG A 410 1.44 -5.52 -31.08
N THR A 411 1.72 -6.72 -31.56
CA THR A 411 2.34 -6.97 -32.88
C THR A 411 1.50 -6.41 -34.02
N SER A 412 0.17 -6.51 -33.92
CA SER A 412 -0.76 -5.96 -34.92
C SER A 412 -0.74 -4.43 -34.98
N ASN A 413 -0.48 -3.76 -33.85
CA ASN A 413 -0.53 -2.30 -33.74
C ASN A 413 0.85 -1.62 -33.83
N PHE A 414 1.97 -2.34 -33.60
CA PHE A 414 3.32 -1.79 -33.52
C PHE A 414 4.33 -2.67 -34.30
N LYS A 415 4.20 -2.71 -35.61
CA LYS A 415 4.95 -3.60 -36.52
C LYS A 415 6.47 -3.43 -36.55
N ALA A 416 7.01 -2.31 -36.06
CA ALA A 416 8.44 -1.96 -36.13
C ALA A 416 9.19 -2.08 -34.78
N GLU A 417 8.59 -2.71 -33.77
CA GLU A 417 9.22 -2.84 -32.45
C GLU A 417 10.17 -4.05 -32.39
N ALA A 418 11.34 -3.87 -31.76
CA ALA A 418 12.29 -4.97 -31.55
C ALA A 418 11.72 -5.97 -30.52
N GLN A 419 11.63 -7.23 -30.88
CA GLN A 419 11.08 -8.31 -30.02
C GLN A 419 11.82 -8.44 -28.68
N ASP A 420 13.13 -8.24 -28.66
CA ASP A 420 13.97 -8.33 -27.45
C ASP A 420 13.63 -7.29 -26.36
N SER A 421 12.81 -6.28 -26.69
CA SER A 421 12.36 -5.25 -25.76
C SER A 421 10.98 -5.55 -25.13
N LEU A 422 10.37 -6.69 -25.45
CA LEU A 422 9.02 -7.05 -25.04
C LEU A 422 9.05 -8.09 -23.91
N PHE A 423 8.13 -7.92 -22.94
CA PHE A 423 7.93 -8.91 -21.89
C PHE A 423 7.21 -10.15 -22.45
N ASN A 424 7.61 -11.31 -21.95
CA ASN A 424 6.86 -12.54 -22.23
C ASN A 424 5.52 -12.52 -21.50
N PRO A 425 4.38 -12.86 -22.14
CA PRO A 425 3.07 -12.95 -21.50
C PRO A 425 3.05 -13.78 -20.21
N TYR A 426 3.86 -14.82 -20.12
CA TYR A 426 3.97 -15.68 -18.93
C TYR A 426 4.56 -14.94 -17.71
N GLN A 427 5.45 -13.99 -17.90
CA GLN A 427 5.98 -13.17 -16.81
C GLN A 427 4.87 -12.31 -16.17
N ILE A 428 4.03 -11.69 -17.03
CA ILE A 428 2.88 -10.91 -16.57
C ILE A 428 1.86 -11.82 -15.87
N ALA A 429 1.57 -12.99 -16.46
CA ALA A 429 0.63 -13.97 -15.93
C ALA A 429 1.08 -14.52 -14.57
N LEU A 430 2.37 -14.76 -14.38
CA LEU A 430 2.92 -15.21 -13.10
C LEU A 430 2.75 -14.14 -12.00
N SER A 431 3.02 -12.88 -12.32
CA SER A 431 2.77 -11.77 -11.38
C SER A 431 1.27 -11.64 -11.04
N ALA A 432 0.40 -11.73 -12.04
CA ALA A 432 -1.05 -11.73 -11.87
C ALA A 432 -1.53 -12.88 -10.96
N SER A 433 -0.97 -14.08 -11.12
CA SER A 433 -1.30 -15.25 -10.29
C SER A 433 -0.89 -15.04 -8.82
N ARG A 434 0.20 -14.32 -8.56
CA ARG A 434 0.60 -13.94 -7.19
C ARG A 434 -0.37 -12.93 -6.58
N VAL A 435 -0.82 -11.95 -7.36
CA VAL A 435 -1.76 -10.91 -6.90
C VAL A 435 -3.09 -11.53 -6.48
N ILE A 436 -3.66 -12.46 -7.23
CA ILE A 436 -4.93 -13.11 -6.88
C ILE A 436 -4.84 -13.97 -5.61
N CYS A 437 -3.66 -14.49 -5.29
CA CYS A 437 -3.43 -15.27 -4.07
C CYS A 437 -3.01 -14.40 -2.88
N GLY A 438 -2.65 -13.14 -3.10
CA GLY A 438 -2.27 -12.18 -2.06
C GLY A 438 -3.47 -11.70 -1.24
N ALA A 439 -3.22 -11.08 -0.10
CA ALA A 439 -4.25 -10.52 0.79
C ALA A 439 -4.57 -9.03 0.50
N ASN A 440 -3.87 -8.39 -0.45
CA ASN A 440 -4.03 -6.96 -0.72
C ASN A 440 -5.26 -6.68 -1.59
N SER A 441 -5.87 -5.51 -1.38
CA SER A 441 -6.91 -4.92 -2.23
C SER A 441 -6.48 -3.50 -2.63
N GLY A 442 -6.92 -3.00 -3.80
CA GLY A 442 -6.52 -1.71 -4.34
C GLY A 442 -5.08 -1.66 -4.89
N GLN A 443 -4.44 -2.82 -5.05
CA GLN A 443 -3.07 -2.92 -5.56
C GLN A 443 -3.02 -2.69 -7.07
N LEU A 444 -2.08 -1.85 -7.50
CA LEU A 444 -1.70 -1.69 -8.91
C LEU A 444 -0.34 -2.35 -9.12
N GLU A 445 -0.35 -3.59 -9.60
CA GLU A 445 0.86 -4.37 -9.84
C GLU A 445 1.42 -4.02 -11.22
N ARG A 446 2.53 -3.29 -11.25
CA ARG A 446 3.25 -2.96 -12.49
C ARG A 446 4.27 -4.06 -12.79
N VAL A 447 4.22 -4.60 -13.99
CA VAL A 447 5.18 -5.59 -14.48
C VAL A 447 5.93 -4.99 -15.66
N HIS A 448 7.17 -4.57 -15.36
CA HIS A 448 8.05 -3.86 -16.30
C HIS A 448 9.33 -4.62 -16.52
#